data_f91426ec2f0f8227a15a63aa854bc8db
#
_entry.id   f91426ec2f0f8227a15a63aa854bc8db
#
_cell.length_a   1.000
_cell.length_b   1.000
_cell.length_c   1.000
_cell.angle_alpha   90.00
_cell.angle_beta   90.00
_cell.angle_gamma   90.00
#
_symmetry.space_group_name_H-M   'P 1'
#
loop_
_entity.id
_entity.type
_entity.pdbx_description
1 polymer ?
#
loop_
_entity_poly.entity_id
_entity_poly.type
_entity_poly.pdbx_seq_one_letter_code
_entity_poly.pdbx_strand_id
1 'polypeptide(L)'
;MATNTKIIIRLQGHEKFALRDGWLTKGLSIIDKRPDAFLGSEGPDLFGIGNNMVKSLRYWMKAFKLIEENPGAGAKLSGLGKIILQNDVYLEKNFTLWILHSQIAKNIAEATTWYMFFNKCNVIDMEKDEIEKILYREISQYVMGQPFSENSLKNDVDVLLNMYSKNKVNSDPEDKSHSPFANLGLIKNTENLYSQTSPKRRDIDEWV
;
A
#
# COMPACT_ATOMS: atom_id res chain seq x y z
N MET A 1 8.44 -36.91 -7.53
CA MET A 1 8.39 -35.69 -8.36
C MET A 1 7.96 -34.56 -7.45
N ALA A 2 8.85 -33.63 -7.15
CA ALA A 2 8.49 -32.47 -6.33
C ALA A 2 7.57 -31.57 -7.16
N THR A 3 6.34 -31.40 -6.73
CA THR A 3 5.41 -30.41 -7.31
C THR A 3 6.02 -29.02 -7.09
N ASN A 4 6.53 -28.43 -8.16
CA ASN A 4 7.10 -27.07 -8.13
C ASN A 4 5.93 -26.08 -7.95
N THR A 5 5.48 -25.92 -6.71
CA THR A 5 4.38 -25.00 -6.38
C THR A 5 4.90 -23.59 -6.60
N LYS A 6 4.39 -22.90 -7.63
CA LYS A 6 4.75 -21.51 -7.93
C LYS A 6 4.42 -20.63 -6.73
N ILE A 7 5.42 -19.96 -6.18
CA ILE A 7 5.23 -19.01 -5.09
C ILE A 7 4.61 -17.74 -5.67
N ILE A 8 3.49 -17.31 -5.08
CA ILE A 8 2.75 -16.13 -5.54
C ILE A 8 3.37 -14.90 -4.91
N ILE A 9 3.80 -13.96 -5.74
CA ILE A 9 4.21 -12.62 -5.38
C ILE A 9 3.47 -11.61 -6.24
N ARG A 10 3.30 -10.38 -5.74
CA ARG A 10 2.72 -9.28 -6.49
C ARG A 10 3.60 -8.06 -6.39
N LEU A 11 4.09 -7.61 -7.54
CA LEU A 11 4.86 -6.38 -7.72
C LEU A 11 4.09 -5.44 -8.64
N GLN A 12 4.25 -4.15 -8.45
CA GLN A 12 3.69 -3.06 -9.27
C GLN A 12 2.16 -3.09 -9.43
N GLY A 13 1.43 -3.70 -8.48
CA GLY A 13 -0.04 -3.72 -8.53
C GLY A 13 -0.68 -2.33 -8.43
N HIS A 14 0.06 -1.36 -7.91
CA HIS A 14 -0.33 0.05 -7.75
C HIS A 14 -0.15 0.91 -9.02
N GLU A 15 0.16 0.34 -10.19
CA GLU A 15 0.29 1.09 -11.46
C GLU A 15 1.20 2.34 -11.35
N LYS A 16 2.24 2.30 -10.50
CA LYS A 16 3.16 3.40 -10.14
C LYS A 16 2.52 4.58 -9.37
N PHE A 17 1.30 4.45 -8.88
CA PHE A 17 0.66 5.48 -8.07
C PHE A 17 0.74 5.14 -6.59
N ALA A 18 1.37 6.00 -5.81
CA ALA A 18 1.23 5.96 -4.35
C ALA A 18 -0.23 6.18 -3.95
N LEU A 19 -0.64 5.61 -2.83
CA LEU A 19 -1.96 5.89 -2.27
C LEU A 19 -2.05 7.38 -1.94
N ARG A 20 -3.08 8.03 -2.47
CA ARG A 20 -3.36 9.45 -2.24
C ARG A 20 -4.43 9.62 -1.18
N ASP A 21 -4.38 10.76 -0.51
CA ASP A 21 -5.43 11.18 0.40
C ASP A 21 -6.82 11.17 -0.29
N GLY A 22 -7.84 10.73 0.44
CA GLY A 22 -9.22 10.61 -0.05
C GLY A 22 -9.50 9.43 -1.01
N TRP A 23 -8.48 8.68 -1.48
CA TRP A 23 -8.72 7.54 -2.38
C TRP A 23 -9.49 6.41 -1.70
N LEU A 24 -9.08 6.02 -0.49
CA LEU A 24 -9.79 4.97 0.25
C LEU A 24 -11.19 5.41 0.67
N THR A 25 -11.38 6.68 1.01
CA THR A 25 -12.70 7.28 1.27
C THR A 25 -13.65 7.07 0.09
N LYS A 26 -13.18 7.42 -1.12
CA LYS A 26 -13.96 7.19 -2.36
C LYS A 26 -14.21 5.71 -2.60
N GLY A 27 -13.15 4.88 -2.47
CA GLY A 27 -13.25 3.44 -2.66
C GLY A 27 -14.29 2.79 -1.75
N LEU A 28 -14.23 3.06 -0.46
CA LEU A 28 -15.15 2.53 0.53
C LEU A 28 -16.60 2.96 0.26
N SER A 29 -16.81 4.27 0.03
CA SER A 29 -18.16 4.85 -0.17
C SER A 29 -18.83 4.37 -1.46
N ILE A 30 -18.04 4.16 -2.52
CA ILE A 30 -18.58 3.75 -3.82
C ILE A 30 -18.84 2.25 -3.83
N ILE A 31 -17.90 1.43 -3.37
CA ILE A 31 -18.04 -0.04 -3.37
C ILE A 31 -19.19 -0.50 -2.48
N ASP A 32 -19.48 0.20 -1.38
CA ASP A 32 -20.64 -0.10 -0.54
C ASP A 32 -21.97 -0.04 -1.30
N LYS A 33 -22.07 0.88 -2.26
CA LYS A 33 -23.30 1.12 -3.07
C LYS A 33 -23.24 0.46 -4.46
N ARG A 34 -22.07 0.30 -5.02
CA ARG A 34 -21.81 -0.19 -6.38
C ARG A 34 -20.70 -1.25 -6.34
N PRO A 35 -21.04 -2.50 -5.99
CA PRO A 35 -20.09 -3.62 -5.98
C PRO A 35 -19.42 -3.85 -7.33
N ASP A 36 -20.06 -3.47 -8.41
CA ASP A 36 -19.61 -3.57 -9.80
C ASP A 36 -18.66 -2.44 -10.25
N ALA A 37 -18.41 -1.43 -9.42
CA ALA A 37 -17.65 -0.22 -9.79
C ALA A 37 -16.23 -0.47 -10.33
N PHE A 38 -15.60 -1.60 -10.00
CA PHE A 38 -14.32 -2.02 -10.57
C PHE A 38 -14.46 -2.91 -11.82
N LEU A 39 -15.69 -3.23 -12.24
CA LEU A 39 -15.97 -3.99 -13.45
C LEU A 39 -16.30 -3.05 -14.61
N GLY A 40 -15.88 -3.41 -15.81
CA GLY A 40 -16.20 -2.65 -17.01
C GLY A 40 -15.48 -1.30 -17.13
N SER A 41 -16.06 -0.37 -17.86
CA SER A 41 -15.45 0.91 -18.26
C SER A 41 -15.92 2.13 -17.45
N GLU A 42 -16.90 1.99 -16.57
CA GLU A 42 -17.50 3.11 -15.82
C GLU A 42 -16.67 3.57 -14.61
N GLY A 43 -15.66 2.80 -14.22
CA GLY A 43 -14.83 3.11 -13.05
C GLY A 43 -14.26 4.53 -13.03
N PRO A 44 -13.68 5.06 -14.13
CA PRO A 44 -13.17 6.43 -14.15
C PRO A 44 -14.22 7.49 -13.82
N ASP A 45 -15.41 7.36 -14.34
CA ASP A 45 -16.51 8.31 -14.09
C ASP A 45 -17.01 8.19 -12.64
N LEU A 46 -17.17 6.95 -12.15
CA LEU A 46 -17.64 6.69 -10.78
C LEU A 46 -16.65 7.22 -9.72
N PHE A 47 -15.36 6.98 -9.90
CA PHE A 47 -14.35 7.41 -8.94
C PHE A 47 -13.80 8.82 -9.22
N GLY A 48 -14.08 9.41 -10.40
CA GLY A 48 -13.54 10.71 -10.82
C GLY A 48 -12.02 10.71 -10.94
N ILE A 49 -11.42 9.60 -11.43
CA ILE A 49 -9.97 9.42 -11.62
C ILE A 49 -9.72 8.60 -12.89
N GLY A 50 -8.52 8.72 -13.46
CA GLY A 50 -8.16 7.99 -14.69
C GLY A 50 -8.12 6.47 -14.53
N ASN A 51 -8.23 5.73 -15.65
CA ASN A 51 -8.28 4.25 -15.69
C ASN A 51 -7.18 3.57 -14.88
N ASN A 52 -5.92 4.00 -15.02
CA ASN A 52 -4.81 3.40 -14.26
C ASN A 52 -4.88 3.72 -12.76
N MET A 53 -5.44 4.88 -12.40
CA MET A 53 -5.69 5.22 -11.00
C MET A 53 -6.83 4.38 -10.40
N VAL A 54 -7.85 4.01 -11.17
CA VAL A 54 -8.90 3.06 -10.74
C VAL A 54 -8.29 1.69 -10.45
N LYS A 55 -7.40 1.19 -11.32
CA LYS A 55 -6.66 -0.07 -11.09
C LYS A 55 -5.81 0.01 -9.83
N SER A 56 -5.13 1.13 -9.64
CA SER A 56 -4.32 1.38 -8.44
C SER A 56 -5.18 1.42 -7.18
N LEU A 57 -6.30 2.14 -7.19
CA LEU A 57 -7.24 2.17 -6.06
C LEU A 57 -7.75 0.76 -5.71
N ARG A 58 -8.15 -0.02 -6.73
CA ARG A 58 -8.55 -1.43 -6.53
C ARG A 58 -7.45 -2.25 -5.87
N TYR A 59 -6.20 -2.09 -6.33
CA TYR A 59 -5.04 -2.74 -5.72
C TYR A 59 -4.89 -2.35 -4.25
N TRP A 60 -4.92 -1.05 -3.93
CA TRP A 60 -4.77 -0.57 -2.56
C TRP A 60 -5.86 -1.13 -1.63
N MET A 61 -7.11 -1.14 -2.09
CA MET A 61 -8.20 -1.70 -1.30
C MET A 61 -8.02 -3.20 -1.03
N LYS A 62 -7.45 -3.96 -1.97
CA LYS A 62 -7.08 -5.38 -1.77
C LYS A 62 -5.88 -5.54 -0.84
N ALA A 63 -4.82 -4.76 -1.06
CA ALA A 63 -3.60 -4.82 -0.26
C ALA A 63 -3.88 -4.54 1.23
N PHE A 64 -4.78 -3.60 1.52
CA PHE A 64 -5.26 -3.29 2.87
C PHE A 64 -6.40 -4.20 3.36
N LYS A 65 -6.82 -5.19 2.57
CA LYS A 65 -7.92 -6.11 2.90
C LYS A 65 -9.24 -5.40 3.21
N LEU A 66 -9.53 -4.30 2.53
CA LEU A 66 -10.78 -3.54 2.66
C LEU A 66 -11.91 -4.12 1.84
N ILE A 67 -11.58 -4.88 0.78
CA ILE A 67 -12.55 -5.52 -0.11
C ILE A 67 -12.23 -7.01 -0.29
N GLU A 68 -13.30 -7.76 -0.59
CA GLU A 68 -13.28 -9.12 -1.09
C GLU A 68 -13.85 -9.12 -2.50
N GLU A 69 -13.13 -9.71 -3.45
CA GLU A 69 -13.56 -9.79 -4.84
C GLU A 69 -14.18 -11.16 -5.15
N ASN A 70 -15.31 -11.14 -5.83
CA ASN A 70 -15.93 -12.33 -6.40
C ASN A 70 -15.80 -12.26 -7.91
N PRO A 71 -15.18 -13.26 -8.57
CA PRO A 71 -15.05 -13.29 -10.02
C PRO A 71 -16.41 -13.09 -10.71
N GLY A 72 -16.52 -12.08 -11.58
CA GLY A 72 -17.75 -11.77 -12.33
C GLY A 72 -18.87 -11.07 -11.55
N ALA A 73 -18.78 -10.96 -10.22
CA ALA A 73 -19.80 -10.32 -9.39
C ALA A 73 -19.33 -8.99 -8.75
N GLY A 74 -18.06 -8.60 -8.99
CA GLY A 74 -17.48 -7.37 -8.45
C GLY A 74 -16.83 -7.52 -7.09
N ALA A 75 -16.82 -6.45 -6.31
CA ALA A 75 -16.19 -6.37 -5.01
C ALA A 75 -17.20 -6.00 -3.92
N LYS A 76 -17.06 -6.56 -2.74
CA LYS A 76 -17.80 -6.15 -1.53
C LYS A 76 -16.84 -5.68 -0.46
N LEU A 77 -17.29 -4.81 0.42
CA LEU A 77 -16.52 -4.43 1.60
C LEU A 77 -16.30 -5.62 2.52
N SER A 78 -15.06 -5.80 2.98
CA SER A 78 -14.74 -6.73 4.05
C SER A 78 -15.31 -6.24 5.40
N GLY A 79 -15.21 -7.06 6.45
CA GLY A 79 -15.55 -6.61 7.80
C GLY A 79 -14.77 -5.37 8.22
N LEU A 80 -13.46 -5.32 7.93
CA LEU A 80 -12.61 -4.15 8.18
C LEU A 80 -13.06 -2.94 7.36
N GLY A 81 -13.33 -3.12 6.07
CA GLY A 81 -13.82 -2.05 5.19
C GLY A 81 -15.10 -1.42 5.70
N LYS A 82 -16.06 -2.22 6.19
CA LYS A 82 -17.32 -1.72 6.78
C LYS A 82 -17.08 -0.95 8.07
N ILE A 83 -16.22 -1.45 8.95
CA ILE A 83 -15.89 -0.78 10.22
C ILE A 83 -15.27 0.59 9.94
N ILE A 84 -14.33 0.69 9.00
CA ILE A 84 -13.69 1.96 8.65
C ILE A 84 -14.69 2.91 8.00
N LEU A 85 -15.53 2.43 7.07
CA LEU A 85 -16.57 3.24 6.46
C LEU A 85 -17.51 3.89 7.49
N GLN A 86 -17.87 3.14 8.55
CA GLN A 86 -18.79 3.59 9.58
C GLN A 86 -18.16 4.51 10.63
N ASN A 87 -16.86 4.33 10.94
CA ASN A 87 -16.25 4.97 12.12
C ASN A 87 -15.14 5.97 11.79
N ASP A 88 -14.53 5.90 10.59
CA ASP A 88 -13.42 6.76 10.19
C ASP A 88 -13.22 6.76 8.66
N VAL A 89 -14.26 7.11 7.92
CA VAL A 89 -14.23 7.08 6.45
C VAL A 89 -13.18 8.01 5.84
N TYR A 90 -12.84 9.09 6.54
CA TYR A 90 -11.83 10.06 6.09
C TYR A 90 -10.40 9.75 6.53
N LEU A 91 -10.20 8.64 7.27
CA LEU A 91 -8.90 8.19 7.77
C LEU A 91 -8.18 9.26 8.62
N GLU A 92 -8.91 9.96 9.45
CA GLU A 92 -8.40 11.02 10.33
C GLU A 92 -7.72 10.46 11.59
N LYS A 93 -8.08 9.23 11.98
CA LYS A 93 -7.54 8.58 13.17
C LYS A 93 -6.24 7.84 12.87
N ASN A 94 -5.18 8.15 13.60
CA ASN A 94 -3.91 7.42 13.50
C ASN A 94 -4.09 5.92 13.69
N PHE A 95 -4.98 5.50 14.59
CA PHE A 95 -5.30 4.09 14.81
C PHE A 95 -5.75 3.36 13.54
N THR A 96 -6.60 3.99 12.73
CA THR A 96 -7.03 3.42 11.44
C THR A 96 -5.83 3.25 10.50
N LEU A 97 -4.94 4.23 10.44
CA LEU A 97 -3.72 4.14 9.64
C LEU A 97 -2.79 3.01 10.13
N TRP A 98 -2.67 2.80 11.44
CA TRP A 98 -1.91 1.70 12.03
C TRP A 98 -2.51 0.33 11.67
N ILE A 99 -3.84 0.20 11.72
CA ILE A 99 -4.52 -1.03 11.29
C ILE A 99 -4.23 -1.30 9.81
N LEU A 100 -4.40 -0.31 8.94
CA LEU A 100 -4.13 -0.44 7.51
C LEU A 100 -2.66 -0.79 7.24
N HIS A 101 -1.72 -0.11 7.91
CA HIS A 101 -0.30 -0.47 7.85
C HIS A 101 -0.06 -1.93 8.24
N SER A 102 -0.65 -2.38 9.35
CA SER A 102 -0.56 -3.78 9.78
C SER A 102 -1.10 -4.76 8.75
N GLN A 103 -2.19 -4.40 8.04
CA GLN A 103 -2.74 -5.26 6.98
C GLN A 103 -1.79 -5.39 5.80
N ILE A 104 -1.27 -4.28 5.28
CA ILE A 104 -0.37 -4.33 4.11
C ILE A 104 0.97 -4.97 4.44
N ALA A 105 1.54 -4.69 5.62
CA ALA A 105 2.82 -5.26 6.06
C ALA A 105 2.74 -6.78 6.33
N LYS A 106 1.55 -7.35 6.49
CA LYS A 106 1.32 -8.81 6.63
C LYS A 106 0.88 -9.48 5.32
N ASN A 107 0.60 -8.72 4.28
CA ASN A 107 -0.04 -9.24 3.06
C ASN A 107 0.99 -9.56 1.97
N ILE A 108 1.77 -10.61 2.17
CA ILE A 108 2.83 -11.02 1.22
C ILE A 108 2.29 -11.32 -0.19
N ALA A 109 1.06 -11.82 -0.30
CA ALA A 109 0.48 -12.21 -1.59
C ALA A 109 0.09 -11.02 -2.47
N GLU A 110 -0.39 -9.92 -1.89
CA GLU A 110 -0.83 -8.72 -2.62
C GLU A 110 0.18 -7.58 -2.54
N ALA A 111 1.04 -7.52 -1.51
CA ALA A 111 1.98 -6.42 -1.27
C ALA A 111 3.36 -6.95 -0.85
N THR A 112 3.98 -7.75 -1.71
CA THR A 112 5.22 -8.47 -1.43
C THR A 112 6.33 -7.54 -0.96
N THR A 113 6.52 -6.41 -1.64
CA THR A 113 7.57 -5.43 -1.29
C THR A 113 7.36 -4.81 0.08
N TRP A 114 6.10 -4.45 0.44
CA TRP A 114 5.76 -3.93 1.78
C TRP A 114 6.04 -4.97 2.86
N TYR A 115 5.62 -6.23 2.62
CA TYR A 115 5.90 -7.32 3.54
C TYR A 115 7.40 -7.49 3.76
N MET A 116 8.20 -7.57 2.70
CA MET A 116 9.65 -7.76 2.78
C MET A 116 10.33 -6.59 3.47
N PHE A 117 9.98 -5.36 3.10
CA PHE A 117 10.57 -4.15 3.69
C PHE A 117 10.35 -4.08 5.20
N PHE A 118 9.11 -4.24 5.66
CA PHE A 118 8.79 -4.06 7.08
C PHE A 118 9.08 -5.28 7.97
N ASN A 119 9.28 -6.47 7.40
CA ASN A 119 9.51 -7.69 8.21
C ASN A 119 10.87 -8.35 8.01
N LYS A 120 11.59 -8.03 6.93
CA LYS A 120 12.86 -8.71 6.58
C LYS A 120 14.03 -7.75 6.44
N CYS A 121 13.78 -6.46 6.19
CA CYS A 121 14.82 -5.48 6.02
C CYS A 121 15.06 -4.70 7.33
N ASN A 122 16.32 -4.30 7.54
CA ASN A 122 16.71 -3.33 8.56
C ASN A 122 17.41 -2.18 7.82
N VAL A 123 16.69 -1.09 7.60
CA VAL A 123 17.15 0.06 6.79
C VAL A 123 17.56 1.18 7.75
N ILE A 124 18.86 1.51 7.76
CA ILE A 124 19.45 2.56 8.58
C ILE A 124 20.41 3.35 7.70
N ASP A 125 20.09 4.62 7.44
CA ASP A 125 20.85 5.58 6.63
C ASP A 125 21.32 5.01 5.28
N MET A 126 20.37 4.41 4.55
CA MET A 126 20.63 3.78 3.25
C MET A 126 20.08 4.61 2.09
N GLU A 127 20.82 4.61 0.99
CA GLU A 127 20.33 5.12 -0.29
C GLU A 127 19.27 4.18 -0.89
N LYS A 128 18.42 4.73 -1.78
CA LYS A 128 17.38 3.95 -2.44
C LYS A 128 17.91 2.71 -3.15
N ASP A 129 19.02 2.84 -3.87
CA ASP A 129 19.63 1.73 -4.62
C ASP A 129 20.12 0.59 -3.71
N GLU A 130 20.52 0.88 -2.49
CA GLU A 130 20.89 -0.13 -1.50
C GLU A 130 19.65 -0.88 -0.99
N ILE A 131 18.56 -0.15 -0.74
CA ILE A 131 17.27 -0.72 -0.36
C ILE A 131 16.74 -1.65 -1.48
N GLU A 132 16.83 -1.23 -2.74
CA GLU A 132 16.46 -2.05 -3.90
C GLU A 132 17.25 -3.36 -3.95
N LYS A 133 18.55 -3.32 -3.73
CA LYS A 133 19.43 -4.51 -3.71
C LYS A 133 19.07 -5.47 -2.57
N ILE A 134 18.81 -4.94 -1.37
CA ILE A 134 18.39 -5.76 -0.24
C ILE A 134 17.06 -6.44 -0.53
N LEU A 135 16.07 -5.69 -0.99
CA LEU A 135 14.74 -6.23 -1.32
C LEU A 135 14.79 -7.25 -2.45
N TYR A 136 15.62 -7.01 -3.48
CA TYR A 136 15.82 -7.97 -4.55
C TYR A 136 16.36 -9.31 -3.99
N ARG A 137 17.33 -9.27 -3.10
CA ARG A 137 17.89 -10.46 -2.45
C ARG A 137 16.83 -11.20 -1.61
N GLU A 138 16.10 -10.48 -0.76
CA GLU A 138 15.08 -11.07 0.11
C GLU A 138 13.95 -11.72 -0.69
N ILE A 139 13.48 -11.05 -1.76
CA ILE A 139 12.44 -11.60 -2.64
C ILE A 139 12.99 -12.80 -3.44
N SER A 140 14.23 -12.74 -3.97
CA SER A 140 14.86 -13.85 -4.69
C SER A 140 14.98 -15.10 -3.83
N GLN A 141 15.33 -14.95 -2.57
CA GLN A 141 15.38 -16.05 -1.60
C GLN A 141 13.98 -16.61 -1.34
N TYR A 142 12.99 -15.73 -1.12
CA TYR A 142 11.62 -16.14 -0.87
C TYR A 142 11.01 -16.91 -2.02
N VAL A 143 11.21 -16.47 -3.26
CA VAL A 143 10.70 -17.15 -4.46
C VAL A 143 11.56 -18.32 -4.92
N MET A 144 12.59 -18.70 -4.15
CA MET A 144 13.48 -19.84 -4.47
C MET A 144 14.08 -19.77 -5.89
N GLY A 145 14.48 -18.58 -6.31
CA GLY A 145 15.09 -18.33 -7.61
C GLY A 145 14.09 -18.23 -8.78
N GLN A 146 12.78 -18.23 -8.55
CA GLN A 146 11.82 -17.91 -9.61
C GLN A 146 12.05 -16.47 -10.12
N PRO A 147 12.06 -16.25 -11.45
CA PRO A 147 12.31 -14.93 -12.01
C PRO A 147 11.14 -13.97 -11.71
N PHE A 148 11.46 -12.73 -11.44
CA PHE A 148 10.52 -11.62 -11.32
C PHE A 148 11.09 -10.34 -11.94
N SER A 149 10.25 -9.35 -12.18
CA SER A 149 10.67 -8.08 -12.79
C SER A 149 11.38 -7.19 -11.80
N GLU A 150 12.68 -6.98 -12.00
CA GLU A 150 13.48 -6.02 -11.24
C GLU A 150 12.94 -4.59 -11.37
N ASN A 151 12.50 -4.22 -12.58
CA ASN A 151 11.92 -2.89 -12.83
C ASN A 151 10.61 -2.68 -12.07
N SER A 152 9.80 -3.73 -11.90
CA SER A 152 8.59 -3.68 -11.08
C SER A 152 8.93 -3.51 -9.59
N LEU A 153 10.00 -4.14 -9.12
CA LEU A 153 10.48 -3.95 -7.75
C LEU A 153 10.96 -2.50 -7.52
N LYS A 154 11.73 -1.92 -8.45
CA LYS A 154 12.16 -0.52 -8.37
C LYS A 154 10.97 0.43 -8.28
N ASN A 155 9.92 0.22 -9.09
CA ASN A 155 8.69 0.99 -9.01
C ASN A 155 7.98 0.83 -7.65
N ASP A 156 7.99 -0.37 -7.06
CA ASP A 156 7.45 -0.60 -5.73
C ASP A 156 8.23 0.15 -4.65
N VAL A 157 9.56 0.14 -4.71
CA VAL A 157 10.42 0.88 -3.77
C VAL A 157 10.15 2.38 -3.85
N ASP A 158 10.06 2.94 -5.06
CA ASP A 158 9.72 4.34 -5.26
C ASP A 158 8.39 4.71 -4.60
N VAL A 159 7.37 3.91 -4.83
CA VAL A 159 6.03 4.15 -4.27
C VAL A 159 6.02 3.95 -2.75
N LEU A 160 6.70 2.93 -2.22
CA LEU A 160 6.80 2.67 -0.79
C LEU A 160 7.49 3.84 -0.07
N LEU A 161 8.67 4.25 -0.53
CA LEU A 161 9.41 5.35 0.07
C LEU A 161 8.62 6.66 0.00
N ASN A 162 8.02 6.98 -1.15
CA ASN A 162 7.17 8.16 -1.30
C ASN A 162 5.96 8.14 -0.35
N MET A 163 5.35 6.97 -0.15
CA MET A 163 4.15 6.81 0.66
C MET A 163 4.41 7.03 2.16
N TYR A 164 5.58 6.65 2.66
CA TYR A 164 5.89 6.68 4.10
C TYR A 164 6.84 7.80 4.52
N SER A 165 7.62 8.42 3.60
CA SER A 165 8.64 9.41 3.96
C SER A 165 8.34 10.85 3.51
N LYS A 166 7.39 11.07 2.58
CA LYS A 166 7.04 12.42 2.14
C LYS A 166 6.09 13.11 3.11
N ASN A 167 6.59 14.09 3.85
CA ASN A 167 5.79 14.95 4.72
C ASN A 167 5.17 16.14 3.94
N LYS A 168 3.98 16.59 4.36
CA LYS A 168 3.25 17.75 3.78
C LYS A 168 4.08 19.06 3.76
N VAL A 169 5.10 19.18 4.61
CA VAL A 169 5.87 20.42 4.81
C VAL A 169 6.75 20.79 3.61
N ASN A 170 7.12 19.82 2.76
CA ASN A 170 8.06 20.03 1.63
C ASN A 170 7.41 19.91 0.25
N SER A 171 6.09 19.96 0.15
CA SER A 171 5.37 19.78 -1.09
C SER A 171 4.56 21.01 -1.44
N ASP A 172 4.41 21.26 -2.75
CA ASP A 172 3.51 22.25 -3.29
C ASP A 172 2.09 22.04 -2.69
N PRO A 173 1.42 23.08 -2.16
CA PRO A 173 0.04 22.99 -1.66
C PRO A 173 -0.95 22.44 -2.69
N GLU A 174 -0.62 22.54 -3.98
CA GLU A 174 -1.40 21.98 -5.09
C GLU A 174 -1.10 20.50 -5.34
N ASP A 175 0.00 19.96 -4.82
CA ASP A 175 0.35 18.54 -4.97
C ASP A 175 -0.53 17.67 -4.05
N LYS A 176 -1.70 17.26 -4.58
CA LYS A 176 -2.63 16.32 -3.93
C LYS A 176 -2.07 14.89 -3.82
N SER A 177 -0.77 14.70 -4.00
CA SER A 177 -0.10 13.39 -4.03
C SER A 177 0.30 12.86 -2.65
N HIS A 178 -0.09 13.53 -1.55
CA HIS A 178 0.24 13.08 -0.20
C HIS A 178 -0.45 11.78 0.17
N SER A 179 0.35 10.88 0.74
CA SER A 179 -0.15 9.69 1.40
C SER A 179 -0.34 9.94 2.90
N PRO A 180 -1.47 9.53 3.50
CA PRO A 180 -1.67 9.66 4.94
C PRO A 180 -0.66 8.84 5.77
N PHE A 181 -0.02 7.84 5.18
CA PHE A 181 0.92 6.94 5.87
C PHE A 181 2.24 7.62 6.28
N ALA A 182 2.59 8.76 5.68
CA ALA A 182 3.74 9.55 6.13
C ALA A 182 3.58 10.03 7.58
N ASN A 183 2.35 10.22 8.05
CA ASN A 183 2.04 10.63 9.42
C ASN A 183 2.44 9.57 10.46
N LEU A 184 2.56 8.30 10.07
CA LEU A 184 2.99 7.22 10.96
C LEU A 184 4.47 7.32 11.34
N GLY A 185 5.27 8.10 10.58
CA GLY A 185 6.68 8.32 10.85
C GLY A 185 7.52 7.05 10.83
N LEU A 186 7.15 6.05 10.03
CA LEU A 186 7.84 4.75 9.96
C LEU A 186 9.10 4.77 9.10
N ILE A 187 9.22 5.74 8.21
CA ILE A 187 10.39 5.95 7.37
C ILE A 187 10.79 7.42 7.46
N LYS A 188 12.02 7.67 7.87
CA LYS A 188 12.65 8.99 7.84
C LYS A 188 13.50 9.11 6.58
N ASN A 189 13.43 10.26 5.90
CA ASN A 189 14.34 10.63 4.83
C ASN A 189 15.13 11.86 5.25
N THR A 190 16.45 11.77 5.20
CA THR A 190 17.37 12.88 5.46
C THR A 190 18.40 12.89 4.32
N GLU A 191 18.36 13.91 3.46
CA GLU A 191 19.31 14.06 2.35
C GLU A 191 19.41 12.83 1.43
N ASN A 192 18.27 12.22 1.10
CA ASN A 192 18.13 10.97 0.33
C ASN A 192 18.64 9.70 1.02
N LEU A 193 18.97 9.76 2.30
CA LEU A 193 19.21 8.58 3.13
C LEU A 193 17.94 8.23 3.89
N TYR A 194 17.54 6.97 3.80
CA TYR A 194 16.32 6.45 4.39
C TYR A 194 16.63 5.59 5.61
N SER A 195 15.83 5.75 6.65
CA SER A 195 15.92 4.92 7.86
C SER A 195 14.54 4.49 8.32
N GLN A 196 14.39 3.22 8.65
CA GLN A 196 13.21 2.74 9.38
C GLN A 196 13.25 3.28 10.80
N THR A 197 12.10 3.71 11.29
CA THR A 197 11.94 4.24 12.65
C THR A 197 10.92 3.44 13.43
N SER A 198 11.14 3.31 14.73
CA SER A 198 10.14 2.70 15.62
C SER A 198 8.99 3.67 15.88
N PRO A 199 7.75 3.17 15.98
CA PRO A 199 6.60 3.98 16.38
C PRO A 199 6.90 4.69 17.71
N LYS A 200 6.49 5.96 17.82
CA LYS A 200 6.55 6.64 19.10
C LYS A 200 5.46 6.03 20.01
N ARG A 201 5.86 5.59 21.21
CA ARG A 201 4.96 4.93 22.16
C ARG A 201 3.68 5.76 22.46
N ARG A 202 3.77 7.10 22.44
CA ARG A 202 2.62 8.01 22.58
C ARG A 202 1.55 7.82 21.51
N ASP A 203 1.91 7.40 20.30
CA ASP A 203 0.95 7.23 19.21
C ASP A 203 0.14 5.93 19.34
N ILE A 204 0.52 5.06 20.29
CA ILE A 204 -0.13 3.78 20.58
C ILE A 204 -0.89 3.84 21.91
N ASP A 205 -0.41 4.61 22.89
CA ASP A 205 -0.95 4.66 24.26
C ASP A 205 -2.30 5.41 24.38
N GLU A 206 -2.77 6.12 23.35
CA GLU A 206 -4.09 6.75 23.34
C GLU A 206 -5.26 5.74 23.23
N TRP A 207 -4.98 4.43 23.21
CA TRP A 207 -5.95 3.38 22.90
C TRP A 207 -5.98 2.22 23.90
N VAL A 208 -5.31 2.34 25.04
CA VAL A 208 -5.33 1.34 26.14
C VAL A 208 -6.19 1.82 27.30
#